data_53b057af4764c03f48bd82c0b386284d
#
_entry.id   53b057af4764c03f48bd82c0b386284d
#
_cell.length_a   1.000
_cell.length_b   1.000
_cell.length_c   1.000
_cell.angle_alpha   90.00
_cell.angle_beta   90.00
_cell.angle_gamma   90.00
#
_symmetry.space_group_name_H-M   'P 1'
#
loop_
_entity.id
_entity.type
_entity.pdbx_description
1 polymer ?
#
loop_
_entity_poly.entity_id
_entity_poly.type
_entity_poly.pdbx_seq_one_letter_code
_entity_poly.pdbx_strand_id
1 'polypeptide(L)'
;MPKLYRGIAVPWEQKESVIQEIEAKGLAYTEASNCKFLLEPPFSDSYREKMFRKADLSTSDTRPEGDEELYICACGEKQGARYYAYSHNRTKEHDCSLVIELEVNFLSLRIDARDFLCTLFQIGKPAKAREAVIDCFGEEIGRYVEAAWMSDRSQQDYRIALCDLASDDPAVIKGHLRNRAVINGRYRTKFCSAFFVKTPIAPTQIHSIEVIDSFVPTEARWTLPDLVARRE
;
A
#
# COMPACT_ATOMS: atom_id res chain seq x y z
N MET A 1 10.41 -15.30 2.97
CA MET A 1 9.71 -14.06 3.40
C MET A 1 9.86 -13.02 2.29
N PRO A 2 8.88 -12.14 2.04
CA PRO A 2 9.03 -11.09 1.05
C PRO A 2 10.02 -10.02 1.51
N LYS A 3 10.79 -9.52 0.53
CA LYS A 3 11.65 -8.34 0.71
C LYS A 3 10.87 -7.10 0.37
N LEU A 4 10.95 -6.10 1.23
CA LEU A 4 10.35 -4.80 1.07
C LEU A 4 11.40 -3.70 1.29
N TYR A 5 11.06 -2.50 0.87
CA TYR A 5 11.94 -1.35 0.93
C TYR A 5 11.21 -0.15 1.51
N ARG A 6 11.78 0.48 2.52
CA ARG A 6 11.27 1.71 3.09
C ARG A 6 12.20 2.88 2.80
N GLY A 7 11.64 3.96 2.24
CA GLY A 7 12.35 5.20 2.02
C GLY A 7 12.07 6.20 3.12
N ILE A 8 13.12 6.76 3.74
CA ILE A 8 13.02 7.84 4.73
C ILE A 8 13.98 8.97 4.39
N ALA A 9 13.70 10.17 4.89
CA ALA A 9 14.62 11.29 4.87
C ALA A 9 14.90 11.74 6.30
N VAL A 10 16.16 12.01 6.61
CA VAL A 10 16.61 12.42 7.93
C VAL A 10 17.57 13.60 7.80
N PRO A 11 17.68 14.51 8.79
CA PRO A 11 18.70 15.53 8.79
C PRO A 11 20.09 14.90 8.64
N TRP A 12 20.95 15.51 7.81
CA TRP A 12 22.28 14.97 7.54
C TRP A 12 23.11 14.71 8.80
N GLU A 13 23.03 15.62 9.76
CA GLU A 13 23.73 15.52 11.04
C GLU A 13 23.24 14.36 11.94
N GLN A 14 22.04 13.85 11.69
CA GLN A 14 21.45 12.74 12.45
C GLN A 14 21.61 11.38 11.73
N LYS A 15 22.17 11.37 10.53
CA LYS A 15 22.24 10.17 9.68
C LYS A 15 22.82 8.96 10.42
N GLU A 16 24.00 9.12 10.99
CA GLU A 16 24.70 8.01 11.66
C GLU A 16 23.96 7.51 12.89
N SER A 17 23.41 8.43 13.71
CA SER A 17 22.64 8.05 14.91
C SER A 17 21.35 7.32 14.55
N VAL A 18 20.66 7.74 13.51
CA VAL A 18 19.43 7.08 13.03
C VAL A 18 19.75 5.68 12.48
N ILE A 19 20.82 5.53 11.68
CA ILE A 19 21.23 4.21 11.18
C ILE A 19 21.53 3.27 12.33
N GLN A 20 22.36 3.70 13.31
CA GLN A 20 22.69 2.91 14.49
C GLN A 20 21.45 2.55 15.33
N GLU A 21 20.51 3.48 15.47
CA GLU A 21 19.27 3.22 16.19
C GLU A 21 18.41 2.15 15.49
N ILE A 22 18.28 2.24 14.16
CA ILE A 22 17.53 1.26 13.36
C ILE A 22 18.20 -0.12 13.43
N GLU A 23 19.53 -0.18 13.32
CA GLU A 23 20.27 -1.44 13.41
C GLU A 23 20.18 -2.07 14.82
N ALA A 24 20.11 -1.25 15.86
CA ALA A 24 20.05 -1.75 17.26
C ALA A 24 18.63 -2.10 17.71
N LYS A 25 17.62 -1.32 17.30
CA LYS A 25 16.24 -1.40 17.81
C LYS A 25 15.21 -1.86 16.78
N GLY A 26 15.55 -1.85 15.49
CA GLY A 26 14.60 -2.10 14.42
C GLY A 26 13.75 -0.87 14.09
N LEU A 27 12.58 -1.11 13.51
CA LEU A 27 11.63 -0.06 13.15
C LEU A 27 10.35 -0.19 13.97
N ALA A 28 9.96 0.92 14.57
CA ALA A 28 8.69 1.06 15.25
C ALA A 28 7.87 2.17 14.59
N TYR A 29 6.60 2.18 14.93
CA TYR A 29 5.74 3.31 14.60
C TYR A 29 6.24 4.58 15.31
N THR A 30 6.29 5.69 14.57
CA THR A 30 6.40 7.05 15.14
C THR A 30 5.31 7.93 14.53
N GLU A 31 4.75 8.89 15.24
CA GLU A 31 3.66 9.74 14.72
C GLU A 31 4.04 10.53 13.45
N ALA A 32 5.31 10.83 13.28
CA ALA A 32 5.82 11.60 12.13
C ALA A 32 5.87 10.80 10.82
N SER A 33 5.81 9.46 10.86
CA SER A 33 6.11 8.62 9.69
C SER A 33 5.03 7.61 9.35
N ASN A 34 3.76 7.71 9.87
CA ASN A 34 3.01 6.48 10.07
C ASN A 34 1.53 6.54 9.91
N CYS A 35 1.02 5.37 9.56
CA CYS A 35 -0.39 5.09 9.48
C CYS A 35 -0.84 4.39 10.75
N LYS A 36 -1.75 5.00 11.48
CA LYS A 36 -2.58 4.34 12.48
C LYS A 36 -3.80 3.79 11.77
N PHE A 37 -4.04 2.52 11.94
CA PHE A 37 -5.32 1.92 11.60
C PHE A 37 -5.96 1.38 12.85
N LEU A 38 -7.23 1.67 13.03
CA LEU A 38 -8.07 0.77 13.80
C LEU A 38 -8.06 -0.54 13.02
N LEU A 39 -7.33 -1.51 13.52
CA LEU A 39 -7.20 -2.75 12.83
C LEU A 39 -8.22 -3.74 13.27
N GLU A 40 -8.76 -4.08 12.23
CA GLU A 40 -9.52 -5.28 12.10
C GLU A 40 -8.58 -6.46 11.88
N PRO A 41 -8.77 -7.58 12.58
CA PRO A 41 -8.06 -8.82 12.27
C PRO A 41 -8.32 -9.20 10.80
N PRO A 42 -7.42 -9.96 10.16
CA PRO A 42 -7.62 -10.44 8.81
C PRO A 42 -9.02 -11.04 8.65
N PHE A 43 -9.76 -10.58 7.67
CA PHE A 43 -11.12 -11.04 7.46
C PHE A 43 -11.12 -12.55 7.16
N SER A 44 -11.92 -13.28 7.95
CA SER A 44 -12.07 -14.73 7.71
C SER A 44 -12.75 -15.01 6.37
N ASP A 45 -12.51 -16.20 5.80
CA ASP A 45 -13.15 -16.61 4.54
C ASP A 45 -14.68 -16.59 4.65
N SER A 46 -15.24 -16.99 5.81
CA SER A 46 -16.67 -16.92 6.07
C SER A 46 -17.21 -15.49 6.05
N TYR A 47 -16.44 -14.52 6.53
CA TYR A 47 -16.80 -13.11 6.46
C TYR A 47 -16.74 -12.58 5.03
N ARG A 48 -15.69 -12.94 4.27
CA ARG A 48 -15.58 -12.59 2.85
C ARG A 48 -16.76 -13.12 2.04
N GLU A 49 -17.15 -14.37 2.24
CA GLU A 49 -18.31 -14.97 1.60
C GLU A 49 -19.63 -14.27 1.99
N LYS A 50 -19.78 -13.89 3.26
CA LYS A 50 -20.92 -13.09 3.73
C LYS A 50 -21.00 -11.75 3.00
N MET A 51 -19.87 -11.07 2.83
CA MET A 51 -19.79 -9.80 2.10
C MET A 51 -20.21 -9.94 0.64
N PHE A 52 -19.78 -10.99 -0.05
CA PHE A 52 -20.18 -11.23 -1.44
C PHE A 52 -21.67 -11.55 -1.61
N ARG A 53 -22.32 -12.09 -0.59
CA ARG A 53 -23.76 -12.43 -0.63
C ARG A 53 -24.67 -11.28 -0.23
N LYS A 54 -24.16 -10.27 0.48
CA LYS A 54 -24.94 -9.14 0.98
C LYS A 54 -24.54 -7.86 0.26
N ALA A 55 -25.43 -7.38 -0.60
CA ALA A 55 -25.29 -6.08 -1.24
C ALA A 55 -25.63 -4.89 -0.31
N ASP A 56 -26.32 -5.12 0.82
CA ASP A 56 -26.85 -4.08 1.71
C ASP A 56 -26.18 -4.09 3.09
N LEU A 57 -24.86 -4.16 3.13
CA LEU A 57 -24.12 -4.05 4.38
C LEU A 57 -23.97 -2.59 4.80
N SER A 58 -24.30 -2.29 6.06
CA SER A 58 -23.95 -1.02 6.68
C SER A 58 -22.45 -0.95 6.96
N THR A 59 -21.92 0.25 7.17
CA THR A 59 -20.51 0.45 7.52
C THR A 59 -20.11 -0.31 8.78
N SER A 60 -21.02 -0.42 9.77
CA SER A 60 -20.83 -1.21 10.98
C SER A 60 -20.71 -2.71 10.74
N ASP A 61 -21.35 -3.23 9.68
CA ASP A 61 -21.27 -4.64 9.31
C ASP A 61 -19.99 -4.98 8.54
N THR A 62 -19.29 -3.96 8.01
CA THR A 62 -18.11 -4.12 7.18
C THR A 62 -16.80 -4.02 7.93
N ARG A 63 -16.85 -3.54 9.19
CA ARG A 63 -15.69 -3.33 10.04
C ARG A 63 -15.91 -3.92 11.40
N PRO A 64 -15.44 -5.16 11.63
CA PRO A 64 -15.39 -5.71 12.99
C PRO A 64 -14.58 -4.78 13.89
N GLU A 65 -14.99 -4.57 15.12
CA GLU A 65 -14.20 -3.84 16.11
C GLU A 65 -12.89 -4.61 16.35
N GLY A 66 -11.76 -3.91 16.27
CA GLY A 66 -10.43 -4.47 16.46
C GLY A 66 -9.56 -3.54 17.29
N ASP A 67 -8.44 -4.07 17.75
CA ASP A 67 -7.42 -3.29 18.43
C ASP A 67 -6.69 -2.36 17.48
N GLU A 68 -6.20 -1.22 18.00
CA GLU A 68 -5.37 -0.31 17.24
C GLU A 68 -4.02 -0.98 16.94
N GLU A 69 -3.75 -1.28 15.69
CA GLU A 69 -2.45 -1.76 15.25
C GLU A 69 -1.66 -0.65 14.55
N LEU A 70 -0.35 -0.70 14.67
CA LEU A 70 0.56 0.31 14.19
C LEU A 70 1.34 -0.22 13.00
N TYR A 71 1.38 0.55 11.90
CA TYR A 71 2.03 0.18 10.65
C TYR A 71 2.99 1.24 10.17
N ILE A 72 3.93 0.80 9.36
CA ILE A 72 4.76 1.66 8.52
C ILE A 72 4.53 1.33 7.07
N CYS A 73 4.67 2.33 6.18
CA CYS A 73 4.60 2.12 4.74
C CYS A 73 5.92 1.59 4.20
N ALA A 74 5.86 0.66 3.26
CA ALA A 74 7.01 0.15 2.52
C ALA A 74 6.62 -0.19 1.08
N CYS A 75 7.59 -0.19 0.17
CA CYS A 75 7.42 -0.58 -1.22
C CYS A 75 7.90 -2.01 -1.46
N GLY A 76 7.29 -2.71 -2.40
CA GLY A 76 7.77 -4.03 -2.84
C GLY A 76 8.95 -3.96 -3.79
N GLU A 77 9.36 -2.75 -4.20
CA GLU A 77 10.54 -2.52 -5.03
C GLU A 77 11.36 -1.32 -4.54
N LYS A 78 12.68 -1.42 -4.75
CA LYS A 78 13.66 -0.44 -4.27
C LYS A 78 13.46 0.94 -4.88
N GLN A 79 13.03 1.02 -6.14
CA GLN A 79 12.86 2.28 -6.85
C GLN A 79 11.73 3.14 -6.27
N GLY A 80 10.62 2.53 -5.84
CA GLY A 80 9.55 3.23 -5.12
C GLY A 80 10.05 3.79 -3.80
N ALA A 81 10.79 3.01 -3.02
CA ALA A 81 11.39 3.48 -1.78
C ALA A 81 12.38 4.63 -1.99
N ARG A 82 13.18 4.59 -3.07
CA ARG A 82 14.05 5.69 -3.49
C ARG A 82 13.26 6.96 -3.80
N TYR A 83 12.14 6.82 -4.51
CA TYR A 83 11.24 7.95 -4.78
C TYR A 83 10.75 8.58 -3.47
N TYR A 84 10.28 7.78 -2.52
CA TYR A 84 9.83 8.29 -1.22
C TYR A 84 10.96 8.95 -0.44
N ALA A 85 12.13 8.32 -0.35
CA ALA A 85 13.27 8.86 0.38
C ALA A 85 13.75 10.20 -0.20
N TYR A 86 13.85 10.31 -1.52
CA TYR A 86 14.51 11.43 -2.17
C TYR A 86 13.54 12.55 -2.59
N SER A 87 12.33 12.22 -3.03
CA SER A 87 11.40 13.18 -3.62
C SER A 87 10.21 13.51 -2.73
N HIS A 88 9.71 12.55 -1.95
CA HIS A 88 8.48 12.72 -1.18
C HIS A 88 8.74 13.11 0.27
N ASN A 89 9.69 12.45 0.92
CA ASN A 89 9.93 12.63 2.36
C ASN A 89 10.97 13.72 2.68
N ARG A 90 11.78 14.16 1.71
CA ARG A 90 12.72 15.26 1.92
C ARG A 90 11.96 16.57 2.16
N THR A 91 12.29 17.23 3.23
CA THR A 91 11.72 18.54 3.57
C THR A 91 12.74 19.67 3.37
N LYS A 92 14.04 19.34 3.39
CA LYS A 92 15.14 20.29 3.22
C LYS A 92 16.14 19.75 2.20
N GLU A 93 16.84 20.65 1.51
CA GLU A 93 17.86 20.30 0.52
C GLU A 93 18.99 19.44 1.10
N HIS A 94 19.31 19.64 2.37
CA HIS A 94 20.39 18.93 3.08
C HIS A 94 19.93 17.68 3.83
N ASP A 95 18.67 17.25 3.65
CA ASP A 95 18.22 15.98 4.23
C ASP A 95 18.91 14.80 3.54
N CYS A 96 19.38 13.84 4.33
CA CYS A 96 19.91 12.57 3.86
C CYS A 96 18.76 11.62 3.54
N SER A 97 18.80 11.00 2.37
CA SER A 97 17.83 10.00 1.94
C SER A 97 18.34 8.60 2.21
N LEU A 98 17.56 7.79 2.93
CA LEU A 98 17.90 6.42 3.28
C LEU A 98 16.86 5.45 2.70
N VAL A 99 17.34 4.32 2.18
CA VAL A 99 16.49 3.18 1.83
C VAL A 99 16.86 1.99 2.70
N ILE A 100 15.87 1.46 3.39
CA ILE A 100 15.99 0.34 4.32
C ILE A 100 15.38 -0.88 3.63
N GLU A 101 16.18 -1.95 3.48
CA GLU A 101 15.70 -3.26 3.01
C GLU A 101 15.24 -4.09 4.19
N LEU A 102 13.99 -4.58 4.09
CA LEU A 102 13.31 -5.35 5.13
C LEU A 102 12.95 -6.75 4.63
N GLU A 103 13.01 -7.73 5.49
CA GLU A 103 12.42 -9.03 5.25
C GLU A 103 11.36 -9.33 6.32
N VAL A 104 10.09 -9.44 5.89
CA VAL A 104 8.96 -9.47 6.81
C VAL A 104 8.08 -10.70 6.59
N ASN A 105 7.26 -11.03 7.59
CA ASN A 105 6.27 -12.07 7.44
C ASN A 105 5.17 -11.60 6.47
N PHE A 106 4.79 -12.48 5.54
CA PHE A 106 3.71 -12.20 4.59
C PHE A 106 2.38 -11.85 5.30
N LEU A 107 2.09 -12.47 6.42
CA LEU A 107 0.87 -12.22 7.21
C LEU A 107 0.85 -10.86 7.93
N SER A 108 1.99 -10.16 7.97
CA SER A 108 2.06 -8.81 8.52
C SER A 108 1.85 -7.70 7.48
N LEU A 109 1.45 -8.07 6.25
CA LEU A 109 1.29 -7.15 5.14
C LEU A 109 -0.17 -6.85 4.86
N ARG A 110 -0.44 -5.59 4.52
CA ARG A 110 -1.67 -5.12 3.85
C ARG A 110 -1.28 -4.22 2.68
N ILE A 111 -2.15 -4.10 1.69
CA ILE A 111 -1.89 -3.23 0.53
C ILE A 111 -2.08 -1.76 0.92
N ASP A 112 -1.08 -0.93 0.64
CA ASP A 112 -1.09 0.55 0.76
C ASP A 112 -1.30 1.22 -0.61
N ALA A 113 -2.25 0.71 -1.39
CA ALA A 113 -2.67 1.33 -2.65
C ALA A 113 -4.16 1.65 -2.62
N ARG A 114 -4.69 1.91 -1.42
CA ARG A 114 -6.13 2.05 -1.17
C ARG A 114 -6.75 3.16 -1.99
N ASP A 115 -6.12 4.31 -2.10
CA ASP A 115 -6.65 5.44 -2.88
C ASP A 115 -6.81 5.10 -4.35
N PHE A 116 -5.83 4.41 -4.93
CA PHE A 116 -5.87 3.95 -6.31
C PHE A 116 -6.97 2.91 -6.48
N LEU A 117 -6.98 1.89 -5.63
CA LEU A 117 -7.92 0.78 -5.70
C LEU A 117 -9.37 1.23 -5.44
N CYS A 118 -9.62 2.01 -4.39
CA CYS A 118 -10.95 2.55 -4.09
C CYS A 118 -11.48 3.45 -5.22
N THR A 119 -10.62 4.25 -5.84
CA THR A 119 -11.02 5.05 -6.99
C THR A 119 -11.47 4.14 -8.14
N LEU A 120 -10.71 3.10 -8.46
CA LEU A 120 -11.08 2.16 -9.52
C LEU A 120 -12.37 1.40 -9.20
N PHE A 121 -12.62 1.05 -7.95
CA PHE A 121 -13.86 0.40 -7.53
C PHE A 121 -15.09 1.32 -7.68
N GLN A 122 -14.90 2.63 -7.63
CA GLN A 122 -15.98 3.61 -7.72
C GLN A 122 -16.32 4.07 -9.15
N ILE A 123 -15.37 4.02 -10.08
CA ILE A 123 -15.55 4.59 -11.42
C ILE A 123 -16.37 3.74 -12.40
N GLY A 124 -16.69 2.50 -12.04
CA GLY A 124 -17.41 1.58 -12.94
C GLY A 124 -16.48 0.69 -13.76
N LYS A 125 -16.91 0.24 -14.95
CA LYS A 125 -16.24 -0.77 -15.80
C LYS A 125 -15.52 -0.24 -17.05
N PRO A 126 -14.67 0.77 -17.03
CA PRO A 126 -13.85 1.07 -18.19
C PRO A 126 -12.88 -0.10 -18.44
N ALA A 127 -12.78 -0.57 -19.67
CA ALA A 127 -11.88 -1.68 -20.03
C ALA A 127 -10.43 -1.42 -19.57
N LYS A 128 -9.97 -0.17 -19.69
CA LYS A 128 -8.63 0.26 -19.25
C LYS A 128 -8.46 0.17 -17.73
N ALA A 129 -9.51 0.46 -16.94
CA ALA A 129 -9.46 0.33 -15.48
C ALA A 129 -9.36 -1.14 -15.06
N ARG A 130 -10.07 -2.04 -15.76
CA ARG A 130 -9.95 -3.47 -15.52
C ARG A 130 -8.55 -3.99 -15.82
N GLU A 131 -7.98 -3.60 -16.95
CA GLU A 131 -6.59 -3.95 -17.30
C GLU A 131 -5.62 -3.47 -16.22
N ALA A 132 -5.73 -2.20 -15.80
CA ALA A 132 -4.87 -1.63 -14.77
C ALA A 132 -4.97 -2.37 -13.42
N VAL A 133 -6.19 -2.72 -13.01
CA VAL A 133 -6.41 -3.43 -11.74
C VAL A 133 -5.76 -4.81 -11.76
N ILE A 134 -5.97 -5.58 -12.83
CA ILE A 134 -5.39 -6.92 -12.95
C ILE A 134 -3.87 -6.84 -13.09
N ASP A 135 -3.35 -5.92 -13.90
CA ASP A 135 -1.91 -5.71 -14.08
C ASP A 135 -1.22 -5.37 -12.75
N CYS A 136 -1.86 -4.54 -11.91
CA CYS A 136 -1.28 -4.06 -10.67
C CYS A 136 -1.47 -4.99 -9.46
N PHE A 137 -2.54 -5.79 -9.43
CA PHE A 137 -2.93 -6.57 -8.25
C PHE A 137 -3.10 -8.08 -8.54
N GLY A 138 -2.95 -8.51 -9.78
CA GLY A 138 -3.14 -9.90 -10.21
C GLY A 138 -4.61 -10.26 -10.44
N GLU A 139 -4.84 -11.47 -10.95
CA GLU A 139 -6.18 -11.95 -11.34
C GLU A 139 -7.16 -12.04 -10.15
N GLU A 140 -6.66 -12.34 -8.96
CA GLU A 140 -7.47 -12.54 -7.75
C GLU A 140 -8.24 -11.28 -7.32
N ILE A 141 -7.76 -10.10 -7.70
CA ILE A 141 -8.48 -8.83 -7.48
C ILE A 141 -9.80 -8.80 -8.25
N GLY A 142 -9.91 -9.54 -9.35
CA GLY A 142 -11.06 -9.52 -10.26
C GLY A 142 -12.38 -9.77 -9.55
N ARG A 143 -12.43 -10.72 -8.60
CA ARG A 143 -13.66 -11.04 -7.84
C ARG A 143 -14.20 -9.82 -7.06
N TYR A 144 -13.32 -9.03 -6.46
CA TYR A 144 -13.69 -7.85 -5.68
C TYR A 144 -14.14 -6.70 -6.58
N VAL A 145 -13.41 -6.48 -7.66
CA VAL A 145 -13.70 -5.44 -8.65
C VAL A 145 -15.03 -5.70 -9.34
N GLU A 146 -15.30 -6.94 -9.77
CA GLU A 146 -16.58 -7.31 -10.39
C GLU A 146 -17.74 -7.10 -9.42
N ALA A 147 -17.61 -7.54 -8.18
CA ALA A 147 -18.65 -7.32 -7.17
C ALA A 147 -18.90 -5.82 -6.92
N ALA A 148 -17.84 -5.02 -6.84
CA ALA A 148 -17.96 -3.56 -6.70
C ALA A 148 -18.64 -2.90 -7.91
N TRP A 149 -18.29 -3.32 -9.12
CA TRP A 149 -18.86 -2.74 -10.34
C TRP A 149 -20.28 -3.21 -10.65
N MET A 150 -20.69 -4.36 -10.12
CA MET A 150 -22.06 -4.86 -10.22
C MET A 150 -22.98 -4.26 -9.17
N SER A 151 -22.43 -3.68 -8.09
CA SER A 151 -23.20 -3.05 -7.04
C SER A 151 -23.88 -1.76 -7.50
N ASP A 152 -24.99 -1.38 -6.86
CA ASP A 152 -25.63 -0.08 -7.10
C ASP A 152 -24.68 1.07 -6.69
N ARG A 153 -24.76 2.19 -7.39
CA ARG A 153 -23.96 3.39 -7.09
C ARG A 153 -24.24 3.97 -5.70
N SER A 154 -25.41 3.75 -5.15
CA SER A 154 -25.77 4.14 -3.78
C SER A 154 -25.04 3.32 -2.71
N GLN A 155 -24.48 2.17 -3.06
CA GLN A 155 -23.79 1.25 -2.15
C GLN A 155 -22.29 1.59 -2.03
N GLN A 156 -21.96 2.82 -1.70
CA GLN A 156 -20.57 3.26 -1.57
C GLN A 156 -19.83 2.50 -0.47
N ASP A 157 -20.46 2.30 0.67
CA ASP A 157 -19.87 1.60 1.82
C ASP A 157 -19.53 0.16 1.49
N TYR A 158 -20.39 -0.53 0.72
CA TYR A 158 -20.11 -1.87 0.23
C TYR A 158 -18.87 -1.93 -0.67
N ARG A 159 -18.68 -0.94 -1.54
CA ARG A 159 -17.48 -0.86 -2.41
C ARG A 159 -16.22 -0.58 -1.61
N ILE A 160 -16.31 0.27 -0.57
CA ILE A 160 -15.21 0.51 0.35
C ILE A 160 -14.83 -0.77 1.09
N ALA A 161 -15.84 -1.50 1.61
CA ALA A 161 -15.60 -2.75 2.28
C ALA A 161 -14.95 -3.81 1.38
N LEU A 162 -15.37 -3.91 0.12
CA LEU A 162 -14.72 -4.79 -0.85
C LEU A 162 -13.27 -4.38 -1.13
N CYS A 163 -12.98 -3.07 -1.14
CA CYS A 163 -11.61 -2.57 -1.25
C CYS A 163 -10.75 -2.96 -0.05
N ASP A 164 -11.30 -2.83 1.17
CA ASP A 164 -10.62 -3.23 2.40
C ASP A 164 -10.34 -4.74 2.43
N LEU A 165 -11.35 -5.56 2.08
CA LEU A 165 -11.21 -7.01 1.95
C LEU A 165 -10.15 -7.42 0.92
N ALA A 166 -10.13 -6.76 -0.23
CA ALA A 166 -9.13 -7.01 -1.28
C ALA A 166 -7.72 -6.65 -0.81
N SER A 167 -7.58 -5.54 -0.07
CA SER A 167 -6.29 -5.06 0.45
C SER A 167 -5.68 -6.00 1.50
N ASP A 168 -6.52 -6.82 2.13
CA ASP A 168 -6.15 -7.79 3.16
C ASP A 168 -6.11 -9.25 2.63
N ASP A 169 -6.44 -9.47 1.38
CA ASP A 169 -6.45 -10.81 0.79
C ASP A 169 -5.03 -11.27 0.46
N PRO A 170 -4.54 -12.39 1.03
CA PRO A 170 -3.20 -12.89 0.76
C PRO A 170 -2.91 -13.15 -0.74
N ALA A 171 -3.91 -13.56 -1.51
CA ALA A 171 -3.73 -13.80 -2.94
C ALA A 171 -3.55 -12.47 -3.71
N VAL A 172 -4.32 -11.44 -3.36
CA VAL A 172 -4.18 -10.10 -3.92
C VAL A 172 -2.86 -9.45 -3.50
N ILE A 173 -2.47 -9.57 -2.22
CA ILE A 173 -1.16 -9.12 -1.71
C ILE A 173 -0.02 -9.76 -2.52
N LYS A 174 -0.11 -11.08 -2.76
CA LYS A 174 0.88 -11.81 -3.57
C LYS A 174 0.91 -11.34 -5.03
N GLY A 175 -0.25 -11.03 -5.61
CA GLY A 175 -0.36 -10.42 -6.93
C GLY A 175 0.33 -9.05 -6.97
N HIS A 176 0.03 -8.19 -6.01
CA HIS A 176 0.59 -6.84 -5.92
C HIS A 176 2.12 -6.83 -5.68
N LEU A 177 2.66 -7.77 -4.90
CA LEU A 177 4.11 -7.95 -4.75
C LEU A 177 4.84 -8.27 -6.07
N ARG A 178 4.14 -8.86 -7.03
CA ARG A 178 4.69 -9.20 -8.35
C ARG A 178 4.56 -8.07 -9.36
N ASN A 179 3.80 -7.03 -9.04
CA ASN A 179 3.60 -5.89 -9.94
C ASN A 179 4.94 -5.24 -10.29
N ARG A 180 5.10 -4.86 -11.56
CA ARG A 180 6.24 -4.11 -12.07
C ARG A 180 5.83 -2.84 -12.81
N ALA A 181 4.52 -2.62 -12.96
CA ALA A 181 3.98 -1.42 -13.57
C ALA A 181 3.95 -0.28 -12.57
N VAL A 182 4.56 0.86 -12.89
CA VAL A 182 4.55 2.03 -12.02
C VAL A 182 3.17 2.65 -12.00
N ILE A 183 2.62 2.81 -10.80
CA ILE A 183 1.35 3.46 -10.52
C ILE A 183 1.62 4.91 -10.09
N ASN A 184 0.84 5.85 -10.60
CA ASN A 184 0.77 7.20 -10.07
C ASN A 184 -0.57 7.39 -9.37
N GLY A 185 -0.54 7.35 -8.05
CA GLY A 185 -1.71 7.50 -7.19
C GLY A 185 -2.24 8.93 -7.09
N ARG A 186 -3.26 9.15 -6.26
CA ARG A 186 -3.97 10.43 -6.11
C ARG A 186 -3.04 11.58 -5.70
N TYR A 187 -2.08 11.33 -4.83
CA TYR A 187 -1.16 12.35 -4.31
C TYR A 187 0.15 12.44 -5.09
N ARG A 188 0.15 12.06 -6.37
CA ARG A 188 1.33 12.00 -7.23
C ARG A 188 2.42 11.07 -6.71
N THR A 189 2.08 10.16 -5.82
CA THR A 189 3.00 9.14 -5.33
C THR A 189 3.25 8.11 -6.43
N LYS A 190 4.51 7.68 -6.59
CA LYS A 190 4.93 6.73 -7.62
C LYS A 190 5.50 5.48 -6.99
N PHE A 191 4.91 4.34 -7.30
CA PHE A 191 5.34 3.03 -6.79
C PHE A 191 4.88 1.92 -7.74
N CYS A 192 5.51 0.77 -7.73
CA CYS A 192 4.95 -0.44 -8.35
C CYS A 192 4.03 -1.16 -7.37
N SER A 193 4.51 -1.39 -6.15
CA SER A 193 3.72 -1.98 -5.09
C SER A 193 4.00 -1.30 -3.75
N ALA A 194 2.95 -1.10 -2.96
CA ALA A 194 3.02 -0.42 -1.68
C ALA A 194 2.24 -1.19 -0.62
N PHE A 195 2.83 -1.27 0.56
CA PHE A 195 2.32 -2.07 1.67
C PHE A 195 2.40 -1.33 2.98
N PHE A 196 1.39 -1.56 3.81
CA PHE A 196 1.48 -1.37 5.25
C PHE A 196 2.12 -2.60 5.86
N VAL A 197 3.16 -2.39 6.66
CA VAL A 197 3.88 -3.45 7.39
C VAL A 197 3.64 -3.27 8.87
N LYS A 198 3.10 -4.30 9.52
CA LYS A 198 2.85 -4.29 10.96
C LYS A 198 4.14 -4.10 11.74
N THR A 199 4.13 -3.22 12.76
CA THR A 199 5.27 -2.98 13.64
C THR A 199 5.08 -3.65 15.01
N PRO A 200 6.15 -3.87 15.80
CA PRO A 200 7.54 -3.53 15.51
C PRO A 200 8.20 -4.48 14.50
N ILE A 201 9.19 -3.97 13.75
CA ILE A 201 10.07 -4.75 12.89
C ILE A 201 11.39 -4.94 13.64
N ALA A 202 11.74 -6.19 13.92
CA ALA A 202 12.95 -6.50 14.68
C ALA A 202 14.24 -6.16 13.89
N PRO A 203 15.36 -5.86 14.56
CA PRO A 203 16.65 -5.63 13.90
C PRO A 203 17.06 -6.75 12.95
N THR A 204 16.77 -8.00 13.31
CA THR A 204 17.08 -9.19 12.51
C THR A 204 16.31 -9.28 11.18
N GLN A 205 15.30 -8.46 11.01
CA GLN A 205 14.50 -8.35 9.78
C GLN A 205 15.02 -7.23 8.85
N ILE A 206 16.02 -6.47 9.28
CA ILE A 206 16.64 -5.41 8.50
C ILE A 206 17.91 -5.96 7.86
N HIS A 207 17.97 -5.95 6.53
CA HIS A 207 19.09 -6.51 5.77
C HIS A 207 20.15 -5.48 5.41
N SER A 208 19.71 -4.26 5.07
CA SER A 208 20.62 -3.17 4.71
C SER A 208 19.96 -1.81 4.85
N ILE A 209 20.79 -0.80 5.05
CA ILE A 209 20.42 0.61 5.01
C ILE A 209 21.36 1.29 4.02
N GLU A 210 20.80 1.86 2.96
CA GLU A 210 21.56 2.52 1.87
C GLU A 210 21.31 4.02 1.91
N VAL A 211 22.41 4.80 1.84
CA VAL A 211 22.35 6.24 1.61
C VAL A 211 22.16 6.48 0.11
N ILE A 212 21.25 7.37 -0.26
CA ILE A 212 20.94 7.69 -1.65
C ILE A 212 21.26 9.15 -1.93
N ASP A 213 22.12 9.36 -2.89
CA ASP A 213 22.57 10.70 -3.32
C ASP A 213 21.81 11.21 -4.54
N SER A 214 21.14 10.31 -5.28
CA SER A 214 20.42 10.66 -6.49
C SER A 214 19.23 9.75 -6.73
N PHE A 215 18.26 10.25 -7.49
CA PHE A 215 17.08 9.51 -7.90
C PHE A 215 16.74 9.85 -9.36
N VAL A 216 16.49 8.83 -10.16
CA VAL A 216 15.97 8.97 -11.51
C VAL A 216 14.48 8.68 -11.51
N PRO A 217 13.61 9.64 -11.85
CA PRO A 217 12.17 9.43 -11.91
C PRO A 217 11.80 8.37 -12.95
N THR A 218 10.90 7.47 -12.58
CA THR A 218 10.30 6.51 -13.50
C THR A 218 8.94 7.02 -13.97
N GLU A 219 8.63 6.86 -15.25
CA GLU A 219 7.31 7.18 -15.78
C GLU A 219 6.26 6.18 -15.28
N ALA A 220 5.08 6.69 -14.95
CA ALA A 220 3.97 5.85 -14.54
C ALA A 220 3.28 5.25 -15.78
N ARG A 221 3.05 3.94 -15.74
CA ARG A 221 2.22 3.24 -16.74
C ARG A 221 0.73 3.50 -16.50
N TRP A 222 0.34 3.56 -15.23
CA TRP A 222 -1.05 3.77 -14.82
C TRP A 222 -1.17 5.04 -13.99
N THR A 223 -2.00 5.97 -14.45
CA THR A 223 -2.33 7.19 -13.70
C THR A 223 -3.82 7.26 -13.45
N LEU A 224 -4.24 7.71 -12.26
CA LEU A 224 -5.66 7.88 -11.96
C LEU A 224 -6.37 8.82 -12.94
N PRO A 225 -5.80 9.97 -13.35
CA PRO A 225 -6.43 10.81 -14.36
C PRO A 225 -6.73 10.07 -15.67
N ASP A 226 -5.82 9.26 -16.16
CA ASP A 226 -6.01 8.51 -17.42
C ASP A 226 -7.07 7.40 -17.31
N LEU A 227 -7.25 6.86 -16.09
CA LEU A 227 -8.19 5.77 -15.82
C LEU A 227 -9.61 6.29 -15.54
N VAL A 228 -9.74 7.51 -14.98
CA VAL A 228 -11.03 8.14 -14.70
C VAL A 228 -11.52 9.06 -15.80
N ALA A 229 -10.65 9.42 -16.76
CA ALA A 229 -11.04 10.22 -17.90
C ALA A 229 -12.16 9.49 -18.69
N ARG A 230 -13.36 10.08 -18.73
CA ARG A 230 -14.42 9.62 -19.60
C ARG A 230 -13.93 9.86 -21.04
N ARG A 231 -13.96 8.83 -21.89
CA ARG A 231 -13.94 9.07 -23.33
C ARG A 231 -15.22 9.86 -23.64
N GLU A 232 -15.05 11.08 -24.10
CA GLU A 232 -16.08 11.83 -24.80
C GLU A 232 -16.55 11.07 -26.06
#